data_ed69610282dba59043845e481b695255
#
_entry.id   ed69610282dba59043845e481b695255
#
_cell.length_a   1.000
_cell.length_b   1.000
_cell.length_c   1.000
_cell.angle_alpha   90.00
_cell.angle_beta   90.00
_cell.angle_gamma   90.00
#
_symmetry.space_group_name_H-M   'P 1'
#
loop_
_entity.id
_entity.type
_entity.pdbx_description
1 polymer ?
#
loop_
_entity_poly.entity_id
_entity_poly.type
_entity_poly.pdbx_seq_one_letter_code
_entity_poly.pdbx_strand_id
1 'polypeptide(L)'
;MILVIGGAGFIGTNFVFRKLQSTSDKEEIVVMDSLTYSGNLDNFKSIKNNKFFTFIQGDITKEEDIENILKKYRPRSIINFAAETHVDRSITSPDIFIQTNIIGVYNLLKHCLNYYQTLPQESNEKHQPENFVSKKTFRFIQISTDEVYGSLSSSEPSFTEDHPFRPNSPYSAS
;
A
#
# COMPACT_ATOMS: atom_id res chain seq x y z
N MET A 1 2.86 1.92 14.35
CA MET A 1 2.83 2.81 13.19
C MET A 1 2.45 2.02 11.93
N ILE A 2 1.60 2.58 11.06
CA ILE A 2 1.18 2.02 9.77
C ILE A 2 1.80 2.84 8.66
N LEU A 3 2.44 2.19 7.69
CA LEU A 3 2.86 2.81 6.43
C LEU A 3 1.77 2.57 5.36
N VAL A 4 1.26 3.66 4.79
CA VAL A 4 0.26 3.63 3.72
C VAL A 4 0.93 4.13 2.44
N ILE A 5 1.07 3.27 1.46
CA ILE A 5 1.68 3.58 0.16
C ILE A 5 0.57 3.85 -0.85
N GLY A 6 0.69 4.89 -1.68
CA GLY A 6 -0.40 5.35 -2.55
C GLY A 6 -1.54 6.02 -1.77
N GLY A 7 -1.22 6.60 -0.60
CA GLY A 7 -2.21 7.14 0.31
C GLY A 7 -2.82 8.48 -0.13
N ALA A 8 -2.24 9.19 -1.09
CA ALA A 8 -2.79 10.44 -1.62
C ALA A 8 -3.82 10.23 -2.76
N GLY A 9 -4.00 9.00 -3.22
CA GLY A 9 -5.06 8.59 -4.14
C GLY A 9 -6.43 8.50 -3.45
N PHE A 10 -7.49 8.24 -4.24
CA PHE A 10 -8.87 8.25 -3.75
C PHE A 10 -9.11 7.24 -2.59
N ILE A 11 -8.77 5.96 -2.79
CA ILE A 11 -9.02 4.93 -1.78
C ILE A 11 -8.08 5.11 -0.59
N GLY A 12 -6.78 5.32 -0.83
CA GLY A 12 -5.78 5.51 0.21
C GLY A 12 -6.09 6.69 1.12
N THR A 13 -6.52 7.83 0.58
CA THR A 13 -6.92 8.99 1.36
C THR A 13 -8.10 8.68 2.29
N ASN A 14 -9.11 7.99 1.79
CA ASN A 14 -10.27 7.61 2.61
C ASN A 14 -9.88 6.65 3.74
N PHE A 15 -8.98 5.71 3.46
CA PHE A 15 -8.42 4.82 4.48
C PHE A 15 -7.70 5.62 5.58
N VAL A 16 -6.83 6.56 5.19
CA VAL A 16 -6.06 7.41 6.13
C VAL A 16 -7.02 8.22 7.03
N PHE A 17 -8.01 8.88 6.45
CA PHE A 17 -9.01 9.64 7.23
C PHE A 17 -9.76 8.76 8.22
N ARG A 18 -10.28 7.63 7.76
CA ARG A 18 -11.03 6.70 8.62
C ARG A 18 -10.18 6.19 9.78
N LYS A 19 -8.90 5.88 9.52
CA LYS A 19 -8.00 5.39 10.56
C LYS A 19 -7.65 6.48 11.58
N LEU A 20 -7.40 7.71 11.15
CA LEU A 20 -7.13 8.85 12.05
C LEU A 20 -8.33 9.28 12.90
N GLN A 21 -9.56 9.04 12.41
CA GLN A 21 -10.79 9.33 13.14
C GLN A 21 -11.12 8.26 14.20
N SER A 22 -10.51 7.08 14.13
CA SER A 22 -10.72 6.03 15.12
C SER A 22 -10.24 6.51 16.49
N THR A 23 -11.14 6.52 17.46
CA THR A 23 -10.86 6.96 18.83
C THR A 23 -10.21 5.88 19.67
N SER A 24 -10.38 4.61 19.28
CA SER A 24 -9.90 3.43 20.01
C SER A 24 -8.43 3.10 19.75
N ASP A 25 -7.90 3.49 18.59
CA ASP A 25 -6.56 3.11 18.14
C ASP A 25 -5.83 4.34 17.58
N LYS A 26 -5.22 5.13 18.47
CA LYS A 26 -4.37 6.26 18.07
C LYS A 26 -3.01 5.77 17.61
N GLU A 27 -2.94 5.36 16.36
CA GLU A 27 -1.72 4.88 15.74
C GLU A 27 -1.17 5.90 14.74
N GLU A 28 0.15 6.08 14.75
CA GLU A 28 0.82 6.93 13.79
C GLU A 28 0.67 6.35 12.37
N ILE A 29 0.34 7.20 11.40
CA ILE A 29 0.21 6.89 9.98
C ILE A 29 1.25 7.69 9.21
N VAL A 30 2.11 6.98 8.51
CA VAL A 30 3.02 7.55 7.53
C VAL A 30 2.49 7.22 6.15
N VAL A 31 2.27 8.24 5.33
CA VAL A 31 1.82 8.11 3.93
C VAL A 31 3.02 8.32 3.02
N MET A 32 3.25 7.40 2.09
CA MET A 32 4.16 7.58 0.96
C MET A 32 3.35 7.59 -0.34
N ASP A 33 3.59 8.59 -1.19
CA ASP A 33 2.93 8.71 -2.50
C ASP A 33 3.84 9.43 -3.48
N SER A 34 3.85 9.00 -4.73
CA SER A 34 4.67 9.62 -5.78
C SER A 34 4.04 10.90 -6.35
N LEU A 35 2.76 11.16 -6.03
CA LEU A 35 1.98 12.31 -6.52
C LEU A 35 1.90 12.35 -8.04
N THR A 36 1.59 11.21 -8.66
CA THR A 36 1.22 11.15 -10.08
C THR A 36 -0.15 11.80 -10.30
N TYR A 37 -0.76 11.59 -11.45
CA TYR A 37 -2.04 12.22 -11.80
C TYR A 37 -3.20 11.96 -10.82
N SER A 38 -3.17 10.86 -10.07
CA SER A 38 -4.21 10.48 -9.12
C SER A 38 -3.91 10.88 -7.66
N GLY A 39 -2.66 11.23 -7.36
CA GLY A 39 -2.22 11.66 -6.04
C GLY A 39 -2.41 13.16 -5.83
N ASN A 40 -3.13 13.56 -4.77
CA ASN A 40 -3.36 14.98 -4.49
C ASN A 40 -3.13 15.31 -3.01
N LEU A 41 -2.10 16.13 -2.72
CA LEU A 41 -1.80 16.60 -1.36
C LEU A 41 -2.91 17.45 -0.75
N ASP A 42 -3.73 18.08 -1.55
CA ASP A 42 -4.86 18.89 -1.06
C ASP A 42 -5.85 18.05 -0.27
N ASN A 43 -5.91 16.75 -0.54
CA ASN A 43 -6.72 15.83 0.23
C ASN A 43 -6.36 15.83 1.72
N PHE A 44 -5.11 16.15 2.07
CA PHE A 44 -4.62 16.13 3.45
C PHE A 44 -4.64 17.48 4.16
N LYS A 45 -5.16 18.56 3.53
CA LYS A 45 -5.16 19.91 4.12
C LYS A 45 -5.75 19.95 5.53
N SER A 46 -6.82 19.20 5.79
CA SER A 46 -7.50 19.18 7.10
C SER A 46 -6.74 18.42 8.19
N ILE A 47 -5.83 17.55 7.82
CA ILE A 47 -5.07 16.69 8.75
C ILE A 47 -3.56 16.96 8.75
N LYS A 48 -3.07 17.92 7.96
CA LYS A 48 -1.63 18.21 7.85
C LYS A 48 -0.93 18.51 9.18
N ASN A 49 -1.67 19.04 10.16
CA ASN A 49 -1.17 19.36 11.50
C ASN A 49 -1.51 18.26 12.54
N ASN A 50 -2.07 17.15 12.13
CA ASN A 50 -2.36 16.04 13.04
C ASN A 50 -1.04 15.37 13.44
N LYS A 51 -0.78 15.28 14.74
CA LYS A 51 0.47 14.69 15.29
C LYS A 51 0.69 13.21 14.95
N PHE A 52 -0.37 12.52 14.54
CA PHE A 52 -0.31 11.11 14.13
C PHE A 52 -0.23 10.93 12.61
N PHE A 53 -0.06 12.01 11.84
CA PHE A 53 0.01 11.98 10.39
C PHE A 53 1.34 12.53 9.89
N THR A 54 1.99 11.79 9.01
CA THR A 54 3.19 12.22 8.28
C THR A 54 3.04 11.90 6.81
N PHE A 55 3.36 12.84 5.93
CA PHE A 55 3.44 12.63 4.49
C PHE A 55 4.88 12.65 4.01
N ILE A 56 5.23 11.72 3.13
CA ILE A 56 6.53 11.59 2.45
C ILE A 56 6.26 11.43 0.95
N GLN A 57 6.87 12.25 0.13
CA GLN A 57 6.87 12.00 -1.30
C GLN A 57 7.90 10.92 -1.63
N GLY A 58 7.48 9.86 -2.34
CA GLY A 58 8.33 8.75 -2.72
C GLY A 58 7.63 7.81 -3.70
N ASP A 59 8.42 7.03 -4.42
CA ASP A 59 7.99 6.19 -5.53
C ASP A 59 8.45 4.73 -5.33
N ILE A 60 7.52 3.76 -5.41
CA ILE A 60 7.83 2.33 -5.24
C ILE A 60 8.72 1.77 -6.36
N THR A 61 8.83 2.46 -7.49
CA THR A 61 9.76 2.09 -8.56
C THR A 61 11.23 2.42 -8.20
N LYS A 62 11.44 3.25 -7.16
CA LYS A 62 12.75 3.66 -6.66
C LYS A 62 13.08 2.90 -5.37
N GLU A 63 13.98 1.95 -5.45
CA GLU A 63 14.38 1.12 -4.30
C GLU A 63 14.85 1.95 -3.11
N GLU A 64 15.56 3.06 -3.36
CA GLU A 64 16.06 3.96 -2.32
C GLU A 64 14.94 4.59 -1.48
N ASP A 65 13.84 5.00 -2.11
CA ASP A 65 12.70 5.60 -1.39
C ASP A 65 12.09 4.59 -0.41
N ILE A 66 11.96 3.31 -0.85
CA ILE A 66 11.45 2.23 -0.01
C ILE A 66 12.41 1.94 1.14
N GLU A 67 13.69 1.81 0.87
CA GLU A 67 14.71 1.52 1.87
C GLU A 67 14.74 2.60 2.96
N ASN A 68 14.77 3.86 2.55
CA ASN A 68 14.84 5.00 3.45
C ASN A 68 13.61 5.07 4.36
N ILE A 69 12.40 4.83 3.83
CA ILE A 69 11.20 4.91 4.64
C ILE A 69 11.09 3.75 5.62
N LEU A 70 11.43 2.52 5.22
CA LEU A 70 11.44 1.35 6.10
C LEU A 70 12.47 1.49 7.22
N LYS A 71 13.68 1.97 6.91
CA LYS A 71 14.75 2.20 7.87
C LYS A 71 14.38 3.28 8.90
N LYS A 72 13.79 4.39 8.43
CA LYS A 72 13.45 5.54 9.28
C LYS A 72 12.26 5.27 10.19
N TYR A 73 11.20 4.67 9.66
CA TYR A 73 9.92 4.59 10.36
C TYR A 73 9.61 3.23 10.96
N ARG A 74 10.28 2.16 10.53
CA ARG A 74 10.14 0.80 11.06
C ARG A 74 8.66 0.36 11.25
N PRO A 75 7.86 0.32 10.18
CA PRO A 75 6.43 0.06 10.28
C PRO A 75 6.11 -1.34 10.81
N ARG A 76 5.06 -1.46 11.63
CA ARG A 76 4.49 -2.77 11.97
C ARG A 76 3.54 -3.30 10.90
N SER A 77 2.96 -2.40 10.11
CA SER A 77 2.07 -2.76 9.01
C SER A 77 2.32 -1.86 7.81
N ILE A 78 2.29 -2.46 6.63
CA ILE A 78 2.40 -1.77 5.35
C ILE A 78 1.15 -2.11 4.54
N ILE A 79 0.48 -1.09 4.03
CA ILE A 79 -0.68 -1.26 3.16
C ILE A 79 -0.38 -0.54 1.86
N ASN A 80 -0.31 -1.31 0.76
CA ASN A 80 -0.03 -0.77 -0.56
C ASN A 80 -1.31 -0.56 -1.36
N PHE A 81 -1.62 0.72 -1.62
CA PHE A 81 -2.64 1.18 -2.55
C PHE A 81 -2.04 1.74 -3.85
N ALA A 82 -0.70 1.86 -3.91
CA ALA A 82 -0.05 2.40 -5.10
C ALA A 82 -0.18 1.44 -6.26
N ALA A 83 -0.83 1.90 -7.31
CA ALA A 83 -1.01 1.21 -8.58
C ALA A 83 -1.41 2.21 -9.67
N GLU A 84 -1.08 1.92 -10.90
CA GLU A 84 -1.76 2.45 -12.08
C GLU A 84 -3.03 1.62 -12.30
N THR A 85 -4.21 2.29 -12.42
CA THR A 85 -5.51 1.60 -12.35
C THR A 85 -6.44 1.90 -13.52
N HIS A 86 -6.04 2.77 -14.46
CA HIS A 86 -6.92 3.20 -15.54
C HIS A 86 -6.87 2.23 -16.71
N VAL A 87 -7.88 1.35 -16.85
CA VAL A 87 -7.94 0.26 -17.84
C VAL A 87 -7.63 0.72 -19.26
N ASP A 88 -8.33 1.75 -19.77
CA ASP A 88 -8.12 2.24 -21.15
C ASP A 88 -6.68 2.73 -21.39
N ARG A 89 -6.07 3.36 -20.38
CA ARG A 89 -4.67 3.77 -20.47
C ARG A 89 -3.72 2.57 -20.51
N SER A 90 -4.08 1.48 -19.84
CA SER A 90 -3.24 0.27 -19.88
C SER A 90 -3.15 -0.33 -21.28
N ILE A 91 -4.18 -0.16 -22.11
CA ILE A 91 -4.21 -0.64 -23.49
C ILE A 91 -3.28 0.21 -24.38
N THR A 92 -3.29 1.53 -24.18
CA THR A 92 -2.53 2.47 -25.02
C THR A 92 -1.09 2.70 -24.54
N SER A 93 -0.84 2.52 -23.27
CA SER A 93 0.47 2.78 -22.63
C SER A 93 0.74 1.78 -21.50
N PRO A 94 0.95 0.48 -21.82
CA PRO A 94 1.10 -0.59 -20.82
C PRO A 94 2.38 -0.47 -19.99
N ASP A 95 3.42 0.21 -20.50
CA ASP A 95 4.74 0.28 -19.86
C ASP A 95 4.68 0.82 -18.44
N ILE A 96 3.88 1.86 -18.19
CA ILE A 96 3.76 2.44 -16.85
C ILE A 96 3.10 1.48 -15.86
N PHE A 97 2.18 0.63 -16.32
CA PHE A 97 1.55 -0.42 -15.52
C PHE A 97 2.55 -1.48 -15.11
N ILE A 98 3.40 -1.93 -16.06
CA ILE A 98 4.50 -2.85 -15.76
C ILE A 98 5.46 -2.24 -14.74
N GLN A 99 5.86 -0.99 -14.95
CA GLN A 99 6.79 -0.31 -14.04
C GLN A 99 6.20 -0.16 -12.63
N THR A 100 4.98 0.30 -12.51
CA THR A 100 4.37 0.56 -11.19
C THR A 100 3.85 -0.72 -10.54
N ASN A 101 3.00 -1.48 -11.26
CA ASN A 101 2.26 -2.58 -10.65
C ASN A 101 3.08 -3.87 -10.53
N ILE A 102 4.07 -4.07 -11.41
CA ILE A 102 4.93 -5.27 -11.36
C ILE A 102 6.28 -4.93 -10.71
N ILE A 103 7.07 -4.03 -11.32
CA ILE A 103 8.41 -3.74 -10.83
C ILE A 103 8.37 -2.99 -9.49
N GLY A 104 7.47 -2.01 -9.34
CA GLY A 104 7.30 -1.28 -8.09
C GLY A 104 6.86 -2.20 -6.95
N VAL A 105 5.90 -3.09 -7.19
CA VAL A 105 5.44 -4.07 -6.17
C VAL A 105 6.53 -5.10 -5.87
N TYR A 106 7.28 -5.56 -6.88
CA TYR A 106 8.44 -6.43 -6.66
C TYR A 106 9.49 -5.76 -5.76
N ASN A 107 9.87 -4.51 -6.04
CA ASN A 107 10.81 -3.77 -5.21
C ASN A 107 10.29 -3.65 -3.77
N LEU A 108 9.01 -3.32 -3.62
CA LEU A 108 8.37 -3.21 -2.32
C LEU A 108 8.43 -4.52 -1.54
N LEU A 109 8.06 -5.64 -2.15
CA LEU A 109 8.12 -6.97 -1.53
C LEU A 109 9.56 -7.37 -1.17
N LYS A 110 10.52 -7.12 -2.05
CA LYS A 110 11.95 -7.38 -1.81
C LYS A 110 12.45 -6.65 -0.56
N HIS A 111 12.19 -5.34 -0.46
CA HIS A 111 12.63 -4.54 0.68
C HIS A 111 11.84 -4.86 1.96
N CYS A 112 10.55 -5.16 1.85
CA CYS A 112 9.75 -5.63 2.98
C CYS A 112 10.24 -6.97 3.52
N LEU A 113 10.64 -7.90 2.65
CA LEU A 113 11.24 -9.17 3.06
C LEU A 113 12.56 -8.96 3.79
N ASN A 114 13.45 -8.13 3.24
CA ASN A 114 14.70 -7.77 3.90
C ASN A 114 14.45 -7.14 5.28
N TYR A 115 13.52 -6.18 5.36
CA TYR A 115 13.12 -5.58 6.63
C TYR A 115 12.56 -6.62 7.60
N TYR A 116 11.65 -7.49 7.17
CA TYR A 116 11.10 -8.58 7.98
C TYR A 116 12.19 -9.49 8.56
N GLN A 117 13.22 -9.81 7.77
CA GLN A 117 14.34 -10.64 8.21
C GLN A 117 15.13 -10.00 9.37
N THR A 118 15.20 -8.68 9.44
CA THR A 118 15.87 -7.95 10.54
C THR A 118 15.04 -7.87 11.81
N LEU A 119 13.75 -8.19 11.76
CA LEU A 119 12.88 -8.11 12.92
C LEU A 119 13.14 -9.27 13.89
N PRO A 120 13.03 -9.04 15.20
CA PRO A 120 13.08 -10.10 16.20
C PRO A 120 11.90 -11.07 16.03
N GLN A 121 12.06 -12.32 16.45
CA GLN A 121 10.98 -13.32 16.38
C GLN A 121 9.79 -12.89 17.25
N GLU A 122 10.02 -12.77 18.52
CA GLU A 122 9.09 -12.30 19.55
C GLU A 122 9.94 -11.88 20.76
N SER A 123 9.51 -10.92 21.56
CA SER A 123 10.12 -10.64 22.83
C SER A 123 9.30 -11.30 23.94
N ASN A 124 9.96 -12.06 24.80
CA ASN A 124 9.37 -12.62 26.01
C ASN A 124 9.38 -11.60 27.17
N GLU A 125 9.81 -10.37 26.93
CA GLU A 125 9.84 -9.34 27.94
C GLU A 125 8.45 -8.83 28.29
N LYS A 126 8.13 -8.76 29.59
CA LYS A 126 6.83 -8.30 30.08
C LYS A 126 6.54 -6.80 29.79
N HIS A 127 7.57 -6.03 29.43
CA HIS A 127 7.47 -4.61 29.12
C HIS A 127 8.11 -4.34 27.76
N GLN A 128 7.32 -4.46 26.69
CA GLN A 128 7.77 -4.05 25.36
C GLN A 128 7.49 -2.56 25.15
N PRO A 129 8.37 -1.83 24.45
CA PRO A 129 8.06 -0.49 23.99
C PRO A 129 6.77 -0.49 23.14
N GLU A 130 5.97 0.56 23.25
CA GLU A 130 4.70 0.71 22.53
C GLU A 130 4.87 0.55 20.99
N ASN A 131 6.09 0.83 20.49
CA ASN A 131 6.44 0.74 19.07
C ASN A 131 7.24 -0.53 18.70
N PHE A 132 7.22 -1.56 19.56
CA PHE A 132 7.94 -2.80 19.25
C PHE A 132 7.31 -3.53 18.08
N VAL A 133 8.15 -3.85 17.09
CA VAL A 133 7.75 -4.63 15.90
C VAL A 133 8.52 -5.94 15.86
N SER A 134 7.81 -7.04 15.72
CA SER A 134 8.37 -8.38 15.59
C SER A 134 7.87 -9.07 14.33
N LYS A 135 8.49 -10.19 13.97
CA LYS A 135 8.02 -11.03 12.85
C LYS A 135 6.57 -11.47 13.04
N LYS A 136 6.14 -11.70 14.28
CA LYS A 136 4.76 -12.11 14.59
C LYS A 136 3.75 -11.01 14.36
N THR A 137 4.13 -9.75 14.58
CA THR A 137 3.22 -8.59 14.50
C THR A 137 3.28 -7.84 13.18
N PHE A 138 4.36 -8.03 12.40
CA PHE A 138 4.49 -7.39 11.10
C PHE A 138 3.45 -7.92 10.09
N ARG A 139 2.85 -7.01 9.33
CA ARG A 139 1.91 -7.33 8.25
C ARG A 139 2.20 -6.49 7.02
N PHE A 140 2.16 -7.15 5.87
CA PHE A 140 2.12 -6.50 4.55
C PHE A 140 0.77 -6.84 3.90
N ILE A 141 0.08 -5.83 3.39
CA ILE A 141 -1.21 -5.96 2.72
C ILE A 141 -1.10 -5.32 1.35
N GLN A 142 -1.29 -6.11 0.29
CA GLN A 142 -1.43 -5.62 -1.08
C GLN A 142 -2.91 -5.45 -1.38
N ILE A 143 -3.32 -4.25 -1.78
CA ILE A 143 -4.67 -4.02 -2.29
C ILE A 143 -4.67 -4.42 -3.77
N SER A 144 -5.55 -5.34 -4.11
CA SER A 144 -5.75 -5.85 -5.47
C SER A 144 -7.12 -5.41 -6.00
N THR A 145 -7.56 -6.00 -7.09
CA THR A 145 -8.80 -5.69 -7.81
C THR A 145 -9.52 -6.98 -8.22
N ASP A 146 -10.84 -6.92 -8.33
CA ASP A 146 -11.66 -8.01 -8.89
C ASP A 146 -11.46 -8.19 -10.40
N GLU A 147 -10.90 -7.21 -11.08
CA GLU A 147 -10.57 -7.30 -12.51
C GLU A 147 -9.59 -8.43 -12.84
N VAL A 148 -8.84 -8.93 -11.85
CA VAL A 148 -7.96 -10.09 -12.02
C VAL A 148 -8.71 -11.36 -12.40
N TYR A 149 -10.02 -11.44 -12.11
CA TYR A 149 -10.87 -12.58 -12.44
C TYR A 149 -11.43 -12.51 -13.87
N GLY A 150 -11.35 -11.36 -14.54
CA GLY A 150 -11.79 -11.17 -15.93
C GLY A 150 -13.18 -10.55 -16.03
N SER A 151 -14.00 -11.05 -16.98
CA SER A 151 -15.33 -10.51 -17.27
C SER A 151 -16.42 -11.53 -16.95
N LEU A 152 -17.58 -11.04 -16.54
CA LEU A 152 -18.81 -11.81 -16.35
C LEU A 152 -19.84 -11.43 -17.42
N SER A 153 -20.63 -12.41 -17.85
CA SER A 153 -21.87 -12.14 -18.55
C SER A 153 -22.96 -11.72 -17.57
N SER A 154 -24.05 -11.13 -18.06
CA SER A 154 -25.18 -10.69 -17.22
C SER A 154 -25.90 -11.82 -16.50
N SER A 155 -25.68 -13.07 -16.89
CA SER A 155 -26.31 -14.27 -16.30
C SER A 155 -25.42 -15.03 -15.32
N GLU A 156 -24.13 -14.65 -15.21
CA GLU A 156 -23.20 -15.29 -14.29
C GLU A 156 -23.28 -14.70 -12.90
N PRO A 157 -23.03 -15.51 -11.85
CA PRO A 157 -22.95 -15.02 -10.48
C PRO A 157 -21.71 -14.13 -10.29
N SER A 158 -21.72 -13.31 -9.25
CA SER A 158 -20.55 -12.51 -8.86
C SER A 158 -19.31 -13.36 -8.61
N PHE A 159 -18.14 -12.82 -8.83
CA PHE A 159 -16.86 -13.46 -8.50
C PHE A 159 -16.77 -13.75 -7.00
N THR A 160 -16.08 -14.83 -6.68
CA THR A 160 -15.62 -15.17 -5.34
C THR A 160 -14.10 -15.30 -5.37
N GLU A 161 -13.47 -15.36 -4.20
CA GLU A 161 -12.01 -15.48 -4.07
C GLU A 161 -11.44 -16.79 -4.64
N ASP A 162 -12.30 -17.79 -4.86
CA ASP A 162 -11.92 -19.09 -5.44
C ASP A 162 -11.93 -19.10 -6.98
N HIS A 163 -12.38 -18.00 -7.63
CA HIS A 163 -12.35 -17.93 -9.08
C HIS A 163 -10.91 -17.94 -9.61
N PRO A 164 -10.65 -18.62 -10.74
CA PRO A 164 -9.34 -18.57 -11.38
C PRO A 164 -9.07 -17.18 -11.95
N PHE A 165 -7.83 -16.73 -11.86
CA PHE A 165 -7.41 -15.48 -12.51
C PHE A 165 -7.49 -15.61 -14.03
N ARG A 166 -8.21 -14.68 -14.67
CA ARG A 166 -8.43 -14.60 -16.13
C ARG A 166 -8.38 -13.16 -16.60
N PRO A 167 -7.28 -12.42 -16.34
CA PRO A 167 -7.18 -11.02 -16.70
C PRO A 167 -7.31 -10.84 -18.22
N ASN A 168 -7.98 -9.77 -18.64
CA ASN A 168 -8.24 -9.46 -20.03
C ASN A 168 -7.80 -8.05 -20.45
N SER A 169 -7.05 -7.37 -19.61
CA SER A 169 -6.38 -6.09 -19.90
C SER A 169 -4.96 -6.08 -19.34
N PRO A 170 -4.06 -5.21 -19.83
CA PRO A 170 -2.74 -5.03 -19.22
C PRO A 170 -2.81 -4.58 -17.75
N TYR A 171 -3.81 -3.77 -17.38
CA TYR A 171 -4.06 -3.42 -15.99
C TYR A 171 -4.38 -4.66 -15.15
N SER A 172 -5.38 -5.43 -15.54
CA SER A 172 -5.82 -6.59 -14.77
C SER A 172 -4.78 -7.71 -14.70
N ALA A 173 -3.82 -7.73 -15.62
CA ALA A 173 -2.70 -8.68 -15.64
C ALA A 173 -1.47 -8.19 -14.86
N SER A 174 -1.39 -6.89 -14.56
CA SER A 174 -0.27 -6.27 -13.86
C SER A 174 -0.54 -6.14 -12.37
#